data_fb7d1326c9c3dbdfff365a9a89e2166f
#
_entry.id   fb7d1326c9c3dbdfff365a9a89e2166f
#
_cell.length_a   1.000
_cell.length_b   1.000
_cell.length_c   1.000
_cell.angle_alpha   90.00
_cell.angle_beta   90.00
_cell.angle_gamma   90.00
#
_symmetry.space_group_name_H-M   'P 1'
#
loop_
_entity.id
_entity.type
_entity.pdbx_description
1 polymer ?
#
loop_
_entity_poly.entity_id
_entity_poly.type
_entity_poly.pdbx_seq_one_letter_code
_entity_poly.pdbx_strand_id
1 'polypeptide(L)'
;MTRLLMLTLLACLTLSPATFSAEAVAPGVVFHLDSETSMNRMLAQVARHHSFNPNIETRVILIGNGVKPAVEGAKDANGGQYSAQMEQLMASGIRIFACEATLNYY
;
A
#
# COMPACT_ATOMS: atom_id res chain seq x y z
N MET A 1 31.81 14.89 68.75
CA MET A 1 30.49 15.12 68.17
C MET A 1 30.51 14.74 66.71
N THR A 2 30.22 13.53 66.49
CA THR A 2 30.15 13.02 65.09
C THR A 2 28.73 13.11 64.63
N ARG A 3 28.47 14.08 63.77
CA ARG A 3 27.21 14.12 63.04
C ARG A 3 27.31 13.19 61.86
N LEU A 4 26.71 12.05 62.01
CA LEU A 4 26.54 11.10 60.94
C LEU A 4 25.53 11.69 59.96
N LEU A 5 26.03 12.33 58.92
CA LEU A 5 25.20 12.72 57.79
C LEU A 5 24.91 11.45 56.99
N MET A 6 23.81 10.82 57.32
CA MET A 6 23.25 9.77 56.48
C MET A 6 22.76 10.41 55.18
N LEU A 7 23.63 10.46 54.20
CA LEU A 7 23.21 10.71 52.85
C LEU A 7 22.51 9.45 52.35
N THR A 8 21.23 9.39 52.60
CA THR A 8 20.38 8.45 51.90
C THR A 8 20.33 8.89 50.43
N LEU A 9 21.21 8.31 49.67
CA LEU A 9 21.14 8.40 48.23
C LEU A 9 19.89 7.64 47.77
N LEU A 10 18.79 8.34 47.67
CA LEU A 10 17.56 7.81 47.11
C LEU A 10 17.82 7.69 45.60
N ALA A 11 18.35 6.54 45.19
CA ALA A 11 18.43 6.16 43.81
C ALA A 11 16.99 6.02 43.29
N CYS A 12 16.45 7.10 42.77
CA CYS A 12 15.28 7.04 41.95
C CYS A 12 15.63 6.20 40.71
N LEU A 13 15.41 4.90 40.81
CA LEU A 13 15.26 4.08 39.63
C LEU A 13 14.02 4.60 38.90
N THR A 14 14.24 5.56 37.98
CA THR A 14 13.23 5.87 37.01
C THR A 14 13.18 4.66 36.06
N LEU A 15 12.30 3.72 36.39
CA LEU A 15 11.83 2.77 35.39
C LEU A 15 11.13 3.62 34.34
N SER A 16 11.88 3.96 33.29
CA SER A 16 11.27 4.44 32.06
C SER A 16 10.39 3.31 31.56
N PRO A 17 9.06 3.48 31.45
CA PRO A 17 8.25 2.47 30.80
C PRO A 17 8.80 2.38 29.39
N ALA A 18 9.25 1.18 29.00
CA ALA A 18 9.53 0.89 27.60
C ALA A 18 8.21 1.12 26.87
N THR A 19 8.05 2.27 26.26
CA THR A 19 6.98 2.51 25.33
C THR A 19 7.25 1.62 24.13
N PHE A 20 6.62 0.46 24.10
CA PHE A 20 6.42 -0.25 22.86
C PHE A 20 5.56 0.65 21.98
N SER A 21 6.19 1.52 21.19
CA SER A 21 5.52 2.09 20.05
C SER A 21 5.35 0.91 19.08
N ALA A 22 4.19 0.25 19.15
CA ALA A 22 3.73 -0.51 18.01
C ALA A 22 3.77 0.47 16.84
N GLU A 23 4.68 0.26 15.88
CA GLU A 23 4.64 1.00 14.64
C GLU A 23 3.22 0.82 14.14
N ALA A 24 2.44 1.90 14.17
CA ALA A 24 1.09 1.88 13.62
C ALA A 24 1.26 1.54 12.16
N VAL A 25 0.88 0.31 11.78
CA VAL A 25 0.83 -0.08 10.38
C VAL A 25 -0.08 0.93 9.70
N ALA A 26 0.47 1.70 8.77
CA ALA A 26 -0.29 2.67 8.01
C ALA A 26 -1.49 1.95 7.38
N PRO A 27 -2.72 2.51 7.48
CA PRO A 27 -3.88 1.89 6.86
C PRO A 27 -3.66 1.76 5.36
N GLY A 28 -3.98 0.60 4.82
CA GLY A 28 -3.82 0.30 3.40
C GLY A 28 -5.02 -0.44 2.85
N VAL A 29 -5.24 -0.34 1.56
CA VAL A 29 -6.23 -1.10 0.82
C VAL A 29 -5.57 -1.80 -0.36
N VAL A 30 -5.99 -3.03 -0.60
CA VAL A 30 -5.53 -3.84 -1.73
C VAL A 30 -6.72 -4.18 -2.60
N PHE A 31 -6.63 -3.82 -3.88
CA PHE A 31 -7.61 -4.20 -4.90
C PHE A 31 -7.07 -5.39 -5.68
N HIS A 32 -7.82 -6.47 -5.74
CA HIS A 32 -7.55 -7.60 -6.61
C HIS A 32 -8.39 -7.46 -7.88
N LEU A 33 -7.74 -7.32 -9.02
CA LEU A 33 -8.40 -7.17 -10.31
C LEU A 33 -8.18 -8.44 -11.14
N ASP A 34 -9.26 -9.17 -11.39
CA ASP A 34 -9.23 -10.47 -12.07
C ASP A 34 -9.99 -10.49 -13.39
N SER A 35 -10.50 -9.36 -13.84
CA SER A 35 -11.34 -9.27 -15.04
C SER A 35 -10.76 -8.31 -16.06
N GLU A 36 -10.52 -8.82 -17.26
CA GLU A 36 -10.11 -7.99 -18.43
C GLU A 36 -11.24 -7.06 -18.89
N THR A 37 -12.47 -7.58 -18.93
CA THR A 37 -13.61 -6.84 -19.50
C THR A 37 -14.07 -5.66 -18.66
N SER A 38 -13.82 -5.72 -17.35
CA SER A 38 -14.20 -4.67 -16.40
C SER A 38 -13.02 -3.77 -16.01
N MET A 39 -11.87 -3.96 -16.62
CA MET A 39 -10.62 -3.32 -16.17
C MET A 39 -10.71 -1.80 -16.12
N ASN A 40 -11.22 -1.17 -17.16
CA ASN A 40 -11.35 0.30 -17.19
C ASN A 40 -12.19 0.84 -16.02
N ARG A 41 -13.30 0.18 -15.73
CA ARG A 41 -14.18 0.56 -14.62
C ARG A 41 -13.48 0.32 -13.28
N MET A 42 -12.79 -0.78 -13.14
CA MET A 42 -12.08 -1.15 -11.92
C MET A 42 -10.93 -0.17 -11.64
N LEU A 43 -10.13 0.16 -12.65
CA LEU A 43 -9.06 1.16 -12.53
C LEU A 43 -9.61 2.56 -12.19
N ALA A 44 -10.74 2.94 -12.77
CA ALA A 44 -11.40 4.19 -12.43
C ALA A 44 -11.89 4.22 -10.97
N GLN A 45 -12.40 3.11 -10.46
CA GLN A 45 -12.80 2.97 -9.05
C GLN A 45 -11.60 3.07 -8.10
N VAL A 46 -10.47 2.46 -8.47
CA VAL A 46 -9.22 2.58 -7.70
C VAL A 46 -8.77 4.03 -7.64
N ALA A 47 -8.76 4.73 -8.78
CA ALA A 47 -8.40 6.14 -8.85
C ALA A 47 -9.31 7.00 -7.98
N ARG A 48 -10.62 6.75 -8.04
CA ARG A 48 -11.60 7.46 -7.24
C ARG A 48 -11.41 7.22 -5.74
N HIS A 49 -11.21 5.96 -5.34
CA HIS A 49 -10.95 5.64 -3.94
C HIS A 49 -9.70 6.37 -3.43
N HIS A 50 -8.63 6.35 -4.19
CA HIS A 50 -7.39 7.01 -3.82
C HIS A 50 -7.54 8.53 -3.72
N SER A 51 -8.32 9.15 -4.61
CA SER A 51 -8.57 10.60 -4.59
C SER A 51 -9.31 11.06 -3.33
N PHE A 52 -10.21 10.23 -2.81
CA PHE A 52 -10.91 10.53 -1.55
C PHE A 52 -10.11 10.16 -0.30
N ASN A 53 -9.12 9.30 -0.44
CA ASN A 53 -8.33 8.76 0.67
C ASN A 53 -6.82 8.85 0.37
N PRO A 54 -6.28 10.07 0.16
CA PRO A 54 -4.90 10.23 -0.34
C PRO A 54 -3.83 9.75 0.65
N ASN A 55 -4.17 9.63 1.93
CA ASN A 55 -3.26 9.17 2.98
C ASN A 55 -3.31 7.65 3.21
N ILE A 56 -4.19 6.94 2.52
CA ILE A 56 -4.28 5.48 2.59
C ILE A 56 -3.41 4.89 1.50
N GLU A 57 -2.50 3.99 1.87
CA GLU A 57 -1.72 3.25 0.89
C GLU A 57 -2.65 2.39 0.04
N THR A 58 -2.59 2.57 -1.28
CA THR A 58 -3.41 1.83 -2.23
C THR A 58 -2.52 0.94 -3.10
N ARG A 59 -2.82 -0.34 -3.10
CA ARG A 59 -2.16 -1.33 -3.95
C ARG A 59 -3.18 -2.02 -4.85
N VAL A 60 -2.75 -2.33 -6.05
CA VAL A 60 -3.53 -3.10 -7.03
C VAL A 60 -2.75 -4.36 -7.37
N ILE A 61 -3.42 -5.49 -7.33
CA ILE A 61 -2.86 -6.78 -7.74
C ILE A 61 -3.68 -7.30 -8.90
N LEU A 62 -3.03 -7.48 -10.04
CA LEU A 62 -3.63 -8.06 -11.23
C LEU A 62 -3.41 -9.59 -11.20
N ILE A 63 -4.49 -10.33 -11.25
CA ILE A 63 -4.48 -11.80 -11.22
C ILE A 63 -5.40 -12.37 -12.30
N GLY A 64 -5.19 -13.62 -12.67
CA GLY A 64 -6.02 -14.27 -13.69
C GLY A 64 -6.10 -13.45 -14.98
N ASN A 65 -7.28 -13.29 -15.53
CA ASN A 65 -7.52 -12.49 -16.73
C ASN A 65 -7.20 -10.99 -16.54
N GLY A 66 -7.09 -10.54 -15.30
CA GLY A 66 -6.70 -9.16 -14.97
C GLY A 66 -5.26 -8.82 -15.32
N VAL A 67 -4.39 -9.80 -15.59
CA VAL A 67 -3.00 -9.54 -16.03
C VAL A 67 -2.91 -9.18 -17.51
N LYS A 68 -3.88 -9.55 -18.34
CA LYS A 68 -3.88 -9.28 -19.78
C LYS A 68 -3.73 -7.79 -20.12
N PRO A 69 -4.42 -6.86 -19.41
CA PRO A 69 -4.23 -5.44 -19.60
C PRO A 69 -2.81 -4.93 -19.30
N ALA A 70 -2.05 -5.66 -18.49
CA ALA A 70 -0.65 -5.29 -18.17
C ALA A 70 0.35 -5.73 -19.25
N VAL A 71 -0.07 -6.53 -20.21
CA VAL A 71 0.79 -6.94 -21.33
C VAL A 71 1.04 -5.75 -22.24
N GLU A 72 2.28 -5.63 -22.71
CA GLU A 72 2.68 -4.55 -23.60
C GLU A 72 1.77 -4.46 -24.84
N GLY A 73 1.30 -3.26 -25.11
CA GLY A 73 0.43 -2.99 -26.26
C GLY A 73 -1.04 -3.35 -26.06
N ALA A 74 -1.45 -3.84 -24.88
CA ALA A 74 -2.84 -4.15 -24.60
C ALA A 74 -3.73 -2.90 -24.67
N LYS A 75 -4.85 -3.04 -25.38
CA LYS A 75 -5.81 -1.96 -25.62
C LYS A 75 -7.20 -2.36 -25.10
N ASP A 76 -7.93 -1.35 -24.65
CA ASP A 76 -9.34 -1.52 -24.31
C ASP A 76 -10.24 -1.60 -25.55
N ALA A 77 -11.54 -1.81 -25.34
CA ALA A 77 -12.52 -1.90 -26.41
C ALA A 77 -12.62 -0.62 -27.29
N ASN A 78 -12.20 0.52 -26.75
CA ASN A 78 -12.20 1.82 -27.44
C ASN A 78 -10.84 2.15 -28.07
N GLY A 79 -9.87 1.24 -28.03
CA GLY A 79 -8.53 1.43 -28.59
C GLY A 79 -7.58 2.20 -27.68
N GLY A 80 -7.99 2.55 -26.47
CA GLY A 80 -7.13 3.17 -25.45
C GLY A 80 -6.16 2.16 -24.85
N GLN A 81 -4.93 2.59 -24.58
CA GLN A 81 -3.93 1.73 -23.96
C GLN A 81 -4.15 1.64 -22.44
N TYR A 82 -4.24 0.43 -21.91
CA TYR A 82 -4.31 0.21 -20.48
C TYR A 82 -3.05 0.70 -19.74
N SER A 83 -1.89 0.60 -20.38
CA SER A 83 -0.64 1.11 -19.80
C SER A 83 -0.71 2.59 -19.45
N ALA A 84 -1.34 3.41 -20.26
CA ALA A 84 -1.50 4.85 -19.98
C ALA A 84 -2.31 5.10 -18.72
N GLN A 85 -3.40 4.37 -18.50
CA GLN A 85 -4.18 4.48 -17.27
C GLN A 85 -3.39 4.00 -16.04
N MET A 86 -2.67 2.89 -16.18
CA MET A 86 -1.86 2.35 -15.08
C MET A 86 -0.73 3.29 -14.71
N GLU A 87 -0.07 3.90 -15.70
CA GLU A 87 0.98 4.90 -15.47
C GLU A 87 0.44 6.13 -14.72
N GLN A 88 -0.75 6.59 -15.05
CA GLN A 88 -1.40 7.69 -14.33
C GLN A 88 -1.66 7.32 -12.87
N LEU A 89 -2.15 6.12 -12.61
CA LEU A 89 -2.36 5.63 -11.25
C LEU A 89 -1.05 5.53 -10.46
N MET A 90 -0.02 4.99 -11.07
CA MET A 90 1.31 4.90 -10.45
C MET A 90 1.90 6.28 -10.19
N ALA A 91 1.72 7.23 -11.09
CA ALA A 91 2.14 8.62 -10.89
C ALA A 91 1.44 9.30 -9.72
N SER A 92 0.21 8.88 -9.38
CA SER A 92 -0.53 9.36 -8.20
C SER A 92 -0.12 8.68 -6.89
N GLY A 93 0.80 7.71 -6.93
CA GLY A 93 1.29 6.98 -5.76
C GLY A 93 0.68 5.60 -5.53
N ILE A 94 -0.19 5.14 -6.44
CA ILE A 94 -0.76 3.79 -6.38
C ILE A 94 0.28 2.78 -6.88
N ARG A 95 0.45 1.68 -6.17
CA ARG A 95 1.36 0.60 -6.57
C ARG A 95 0.57 -0.50 -7.27
N ILE A 96 1.02 -0.88 -8.46
CA ILE A 96 0.38 -1.92 -9.26
C ILE A 96 1.33 -3.11 -9.42
N PHE A 97 0.84 -4.30 -9.10
CA PHE A 97 1.57 -5.56 -9.21
C PHE A 97 0.80 -6.51 -10.12
N ALA A 98 1.52 -7.28 -10.92
CA ALA A 98 0.98 -8.38 -11.67
C ALA A 98 1.47 -9.71 -11.09
N CYS A 99 0.59 -10.70 -11.01
CA CYS A 99 0.94 -12.03 -10.54
C CYS A 99 1.86 -12.72 -11.55
N GLU A 100 3.10 -12.99 -11.16
CA GLU A 100 4.10 -13.62 -12.01
C GLU A 100 3.65 -15.00 -12.52
N ALA A 101 3.08 -15.81 -11.63
CA ALA A 101 2.57 -17.13 -12.00
C ALA A 101 1.50 -17.05 -13.10
N THR A 102 0.66 -16.01 -13.07
CA THR A 102 -0.36 -15.79 -14.10
C THR A 102 0.25 -15.24 -15.40
N LEU A 103 1.25 -14.34 -15.31
CA LEU A 103 1.93 -13.80 -16.48
C LEU A 103 2.64 -14.90 -17.29
N ASN A 104 3.18 -15.89 -16.61
CA ASN A 104 3.84 -17.02 -17.28
C ASN A 104 2.85 -17.94 -18.03
N TYR A 105 1.56 -17.75 -17.80
CA TYR A 105 0.51 -18.55 -18.44
C TYR A 105 0.02 -17.92 -19.77
N TYR A 106 0.26 -16.65 -20.00
CA TYR A 106 -0.10 -15.90 -21.17
C TYR A 106 1.14 -15.43 -21.93
#